data_8bd2419f45a7ee05cb35081e92603b28
#
_entry.id   8bd2419f45a7ee05cb35081e92603b28
#
_cell.length_a   1.000
_cell.length_b   1.000
_cell.length_c   1.000
_cell.angle_alpha   90.00
_cell.angle_beta   90.00
_cell.angle_gamma   90.00
#
_symmetry.space_group_name_H-M   'P 1'
#
loop_
_entity.id
_entity.type
_entity.pdbx_description
1 polymer ?
#
loop_
_entity_poly.entity_id
_entity_poly.type
_entity_poly.pdbx_seq_one_letter_code
_entity_poly.pdbx_strand_id
1 'polypeptide(L)'
;MNIDEMFNFWQECSSDFVDNEYSFLNSLLFNELRQERQNFDKNNFNLFSLISEAYRPGENVYEKENPNSEILKILLDPNTAEIGNPIILEKFFEFIGLKEYKKFFPDLGAVKVERERHRIDIYIHNDKNSVIVESKLYGASNQDFQLARYYLKSKEDGCTVRKIVYLTLKSIQELDLQDLYKPSKEKKYSQEEQKKYYTLIPEITPIITYISAKNDNDKEKSLSDFFDRCSEEKEIENELLKMILKQYSKLLIRLAGEIMTSAEKKLISKIYESEESIKNALDFISVWERKDDALREIFADKFKQQHKEDWLYDSNEGVFYKEVNRYCLFIYKYAPEIGFWSEKFKKSEREKLRKVLENLDIGGLNIDGEIKDNENWVYMDFIYNNEPINSYFKSLDQALKNLENTVLQLD
;
A
#
# COMPACT_ATOMS: atom_id res chain seq x y z
N MET A 1 -15.18 0.13 8.47
CA MET A 1 -15.96 0.21 9.72
C MET A 1 -15.97 1.67 10.16
N ASN A 2 -17.12 2.32 10.25
CA ASN A 2 -17.18 3.68 10.77
C ASN A 2 -17.10 3.65 12.30
N ILE A 3 -16.95 4.82 12.96
CA ILE A 3 -16.81 4.91 14.43
C ILE A 3 -18.04 4.34 15.15
N ASP A 4 -19.23 4.47 14.56
CA ASP A 4 -20.48 3.99 15.17
C ASP A 4 -20.60 2.45 15.13
N GLU A 5 -19.98 1.82 14.14
CA GLU A 5 -19.89 0.36 14.03
C GLU A 5 -18.84 -0.25 14.96
N MET A 6 -17.71 0.43 15.08
CA MET A 6 -16.71 0.13 16.11
C MET A 6 -17.35 0.19 17.50
N PHE A 7 -18.24 1.15 17.68
CA PHE A 7 -18.93 1.39 18.92
C PHE A 7 -19.96 0.32 19.29
N ASN A 8 -20.77 -0.10 18.32
CA ASN A 8 -21.71 -1.20 18.55
C ASN A 8 -20.99 -2.51 18.88
N PHE A 9 -19.81 -2.72 18.30
CA PHE A 9 -18.90 -3.82 18.64
C PHE A 9 -18.43 -3.76 20.10
N TRP A 10 -18.05 -2.58 20.56
CA TRP A 10 -17.51 -2.40 21.90
C TRP A 10 -18.58 -2.49 22.99
N GLN A 11 -19.81 -2.08 22.70
CA GLN A 11 -20.94 -2.27 23.62
C GLN A 11 -21.23 -3.75 23.91
N GLU A 12 -20.91 -4.64 22.98
CA GLU A 12 -21.11 -6.08 23.19
C GLU A 12 -19.97 -6.73 24.00
N CYS A 13 -18.79 -6.09 24.11
CA CYS A 13 -17.60 -6.72 24.69
C CYS A 13 -17.35 -6.53 26.20
N SER A 14 -17.77 -5.47 26.85
CA SER A 14 -17.86 -5.31 28.35
C SER A 14 -18.24 -3.88 28.75
N SER A 15 -19.13 -3.72 29.74
CA SER A 15 -19.78 -2.43 30.04
C SER A 15 -18.86 -1.33 30.60
N ASP A 16 -17.89 -1.66 31.43
CA ASP A 16 -17.12 -0.64 32.18
C ASP A 16 -15.92 -0.07 31.40
N PHE A 17 -15.33 -0.85 30.51
CA PHE A 17 -14.26 -0.41 29.63
C PHE A 17 -14.81 0.44 28.46
N VAL A 18 -15.98 0.04 27.94
CA VAL A 18 -16.64 0.66 26.79
C VAL A 18 -17.07 2.11 27.05
N ASP A 19 -17.61 2.41 28.24
CA ASP A 19 -18.17 3.74 28.54
C ASP A 19 -17.10 4.84 28.59
N ASN A 20 -15.90 4.53 29.06
CA ASN A 20 -14.79 5.47 29.10
C ASN A 20 -14.19 5.73 27.71
N GLU A 21 -13.99 4.69 26.92
CA GLU A 21 -13.40 4.78 25.58
C GLU A 21 -14.37 5.39 24.57
N TYR A 22 -15.66 5.12 24.70
CA TYR A 22 -16.71 5.75 23.90
C TYR A 22 -16.82 7.26 24.16
N SER A 23 -16.73 7.67 25.41
CA SER A 23 -16.68 9.09 25.76
C SER A 23 -15.48 9.78 25.08
N PHE A 24 -14.34 9.11 24.99
CA PHE A 24 -13.17 9.61 24.28
C PHE A 24 -13.41 9.70 22.75
N LEU A 25 -13.91 8.63 22.13
CA LEU A 25 -14.18 8.59 20.68
C LEU A 25 -15.29 9.56 20.24
N ASN A 26 -16.31 9.80 21.05
CA ASN A 26 -17.37 10.79 20.81
C ASN A 26 -17.06 12.18 21.37
N SER A 27 -15.86 12.39 21.86
CA SER A 27 -15.46 13.70 22.35
C SER A 27 -15.58 14.76 21.25
N LEU A 28 -15.89 16.01 21.68
CA LEU A 28 -15.86 17.18 20.81
C LEU A 28 -14.57 17.26 19.98
N LEU A 29 -13.48 16.72 20.52
CA LEU A 29 -12.16 16.67 19.88
C LEU A 29 -12.15 15.82 18.61
N PHE A 30 -12.79 14.64 18.58
CA PHE A 30 -12.90 13.82 17.36
C PHE A 30 -13.81 14.45 16.30
N ASN A 31 -14.86 15.17 16.73
CA ASN A 31 -15.69 15.93 15.81
C ASN A 31 -14.93 17.14 15.23
N GLU A 32 -14.15 17.85 16.04
CA GLU A 32 -13.23 18.90 15.58
C GLU A 32 -12.21 18.33 14.59
N LEU A 33 -11.62 17.16 14.88
CA LEU A 33 -10.69 16.44 14.01
C LEU A 33 -11.30 16.12 12.65
N ARG A 34 -12.54 15.60 12.62
CA ARG A 34 -13.26 15.32 11.36
C ARG A 34 -13.49 16.59 10.55
N GLN A 35 -13.96 17.66 11.19
CA GLN A 35 -14.22 18.93 10.51
C GLN A 35 -12.93 19.59 10.02
N GLU A 36 -11.89 19.62 10.85
CA GLU A 36 -10.59 20.16 10.44
C GLU A 36 -9.96 19.32 9.31
N ARG A 37 -10.05 17.98 9.37
CA ARG A 37 -9.56 17.11 8.30
C ARG A 37 -10.31 17.35 6.99
N GLN A 38 -11.63 17.46 7.02
CA GLN A 38 -12.42 17.81 5.85
C GLN A 38 -12.09 19.20 5.31
N ASN A 39 -11.87 20.20 6.18
CA ASN A 39 -11.47 21.55 5.79
C ASN A 39 -10.02 21.59 5.32
N PHE A 40 -9.13 20.80 5.92
CA PHE A 40 -7.74 20.66 5.52
C PHE A 40 -7.65 20.05 4.11
N ASP A 41 -8.39 18.99 3.84
CA ASP A 41 -8.44 18.35 2.52
C ASP A 41 -8.98 19.27 1.45
N LYS A 42 -9.98 20.12 1.77
CA LYS A 42 -10.46 21.18 0.86
C LYS A 42 -9.43 22.28 0.59
N ASN A 43 -8.68 22.69 1.62
CA ASN A 43 -7.71 23.79 1.52
C ASN A 43 -6.33 23.32 1.02
N ASN A 44 -6.02 22.04 1.17
CA ASN A 44 -4.78 21.43 0.72
C ASN A 44 -5.03 20.47 -0.44
N PHE A 45 -5.72 20.99 -1.46
CA PHE A 45 -5.95 20.26 -2.70
C PHE A 45 -4.64 19.62 -3.20
N ASN A 46 -4.68 18.31 -3.39
CA ASN A 46 -3.61 17.57 -4.04
C ASN A 46 -4.17 16.78 -5.22
N LEU A 47 -3.65 17.08 -6.41
CA LEU A 47 -4.09 16.48 -7.66
C LEU A 47 -3.97 14.95 -7.63
N PHE A 48 -2.89 14.42 -7.08
CA PHE A 48 -2.65 12.99 -7.01
C PHE A 48 -3.63 12.28 -6.07
N SER A 49 -3.97 12.91 -4.95
CA SER A 49 -4.99 12.40 -4.03
C SER A 49 -6.38 12.37 -4.70
N LEU A 50 -6.72 13.42 -5.47
CA LEU A 50 -7.98 13.47 -6.21
C LEU A 50 -8.05 12.36 -7.28
N ILE A 51 -6.98 12.15 -8.04
CA ILE A 51 -6.93 11.08 -9.04
C ILE A 51 -7.03 9.71 -8.37
N SER A 52 -6.34 9.52 -7.24
CA SER A 52 -6.44 8.29 -6.44
C SER A 52 -7.88 7.99 -6.05
N GLU A 53 -8.57 8.97 -5.47
CA GLU A 53 -9.97 8.84 -5.06
C GLU A 53 -10.91 8.53 -6.23
N ALA A 54 -10.66 9.12 -7.41
CA ALA A 54 -11.45 8.88 -8.61
C ALA A 54 -11.29 7.45 -9.17
N TYR A 55 -10.09 6.85 -9.05
CA TYR A 55 -9.82 5.52 -9.58
C TYR A 55 -10.10 4.39 -8.58
N ARG A 56 -9.86 4.63 -7.28
CA ARG A 56 -10.09 3.68 -6.19
C ARG A 56 -10.54 4.41 -4.94
N PRO A 57 -11.84 4.67 -4.80
CA PRO A 57 -12.39 5.36 -3.64
C PRO A 57 -12.00 4.65 -2.33
N GLY A 58 -11.50 5.44 -1.38
CA GLY A 58 -11.02 4.92 -0.09
C GLY A 58 -9.62 4.31 -0.09
N GLU A 59 -8.96 4.18 -1.26
CA GLU A 59 -7.55 3.79 -1.34
C GLU A 59 -6.69 4.98 -1.77
N ASN A 60 -5.65 5.29 -0.99
CA ASN A 60 -4.65 6.25 -1.47
C ASN A 60 -3.61 5.53 -2.35
N VAL A 61 -3.94 5.39 -3.64
CA VAL A 61 -3.09 4.66 -4.61
C VAL A 61 -1.68 5.24 -4.70
N TYR A 62 -1.54 6.56 -4.54
CA TYR A 62 -0.23 7.23 -4.61
C TYR A 62 0.59 7.13 -3.32
N GLU A 63 0.03 6.54 -2.27
CA GLU A 63 0.80 6.10 -1.10
C GLU A 63 1.46 4.73 -1.31
N LYS A 64 1.34 4.14 -2.50
CA LYS A 64 2.04 2.89 -2.88
C LYS A 64 3.32 3.21 -3.66
N GLU A 65 4.34 2.36 -3.52
CA GLU A 65 5.67 2.52 -4.13
C GLU A 65 5.61 2.69 -5.66
N ASN A 66 4.89 1.80 -6.34
CA ASN A 66 4.82 1.76 -7.80
C ASN A 66 4.26 3.03 -8.45
N PRO A 67 3.09 3.58 -8.03
CA PRO A 67 2.58 4.82 -8.59
C PRO A 67 3.49 6.02 -8.35
N ASN A 68 4.17 6.08 -7.22
CA ASN A 68 5.08 7.18 -6.91
C ASN A 68 6.34 7.14 -7.80
N SER A 69 6.90 5.95 -8.00
CA SER A 69 8.03 5.76 -8.92
C SER A 69 7.64 6.11 -10.37
N GLU A 70 6.37 5.85 -10.77
CA GLU A 70 5.86 6.27 -12.10
C GLU A 70 5.79 7.80 -12.22
N ILE A 71 5.25 8.51 -11.22
CA ILE A 71 5.23 9.97 -11.23
C ILE A 71 6.66 10.53 -11.30
N LEU A 72 7.56 10.02 -10.48
CA LEU A 72 8.95 10.45 -10.46
C LEU A 72 9.64 10.20 -11.81
N LYS A 73 9.41 9.03 -12.43
CA LYS A 73 9.88 8.71 -13.77
C LYS A 73 9.37 9.73 -14.80
N ILE A 74 8.08 10.00 -14.81
CA ILE A 74 7.43 10.95 -15.73
C ILE A 74 8.05 12.36 -15.59
N LEU A 75 8.27 12.81 -14.36
CA LEU A 75 8.85 14.13 -14.08
C LEU A 75 10.34 14.25 -14.45
N LEU A 76 11.09 13.14 -14.35
CA LEU A 76 12.52 13.12 -14.70
C LEU A 76 12.78 12.83 -16.18
N ASP A 77 11.79 12.32 -16.93
CA ASP A 77 11.95 11.95 -18.33
C ASP A 77 11.82 13.18 -19.24
N PRO A 78 12.92 13.64 -19.87
CA PRO A 78 12.89 14.82 -20.75
C PRO A 78 12.02 14.64 -21.98
N ASN A 79 11.66 13.40 -22.31
CA ASN A 79 10.90 13.03 -23.50
C ASN A 79 9.41 12.72 -23.22
N THR A 80 8.95 12.91 -21.98
CA THR A 80 7.53 12.73 -21.67
C THR A 80 6.67 13.70 -22.48
N ALA A 81 5.66 13.18 -23.19
CA ALA A 81 4.75 14.01 -23.95
C ALA A 81 4.12 15.12 -23.08
N GLU A 82 4.00 16.32 -23.62
CA GLU A 82 3.37 17.52 -23.03
C GLU A 82 4.11 18.16 -21.84
N ILE A 83 4.79 17.40 -21.00
CA ILE A 83 5.43 17.91 -19.78
C ILE A 83 6.94 17.61 -19.67
N GLY A 84 7.50 16.81 -20.58
CA GLY A 84 8.93 16.49 -20.60
C GLY A 84 9.76 17.77 -20.69
N ASN A 85 10.74 17.90 -19.77
CA ASN A 85 11.61 19.08 -19.74
C ASN A 85 13.01 18.67 -19.30
N PRO A 86 14.03 18.85 -20.17
CA PRO A 86 15.41 18.47 -19.86
C PRO A 86 15.99 19.23 -18.66
N ILE A 87 15.47 20.40 -18.31
CA ILE A 87 15.91 21.21 -17.18
C ILE A 87 15.69 20.47 -15.86
N ILE A 88 14.56 19.75 -15.71
CA ILE A 88 14.30 18.99 -14.49
C ILE A 88 15.34 17.88 -14.31
N LEU A 89 15.67 17.14 -15.37
CA LEU A 89 16.71 16.11 -15.32
C LEU A 89 18.09 16.72 -15.06
N GLU A 90 18.40 17.86 -15.68
CA GLU A 90 19.63 18.61 -15.42
C GLU A 90 19.77 18.98 -13.94
N LYS A 91 18.73 19.62 -13.37
CA LYS A 91 18.69 19.99 -11.96
C LYS A 91 18.73 18.77 -11.04
N PHE A 92 18.13 17.65 -11.45
CA PHE A 92 18.23 16.41 -10.69
C PHE A 92 19.64 15.87 -10.63
N PHE A 93 20.39 15.89 -11.73
CA PHE A 93 21.81 15.50 -11.72
C PHE A 93 22.65 16.39 -10.81
N GLU A 94 22.42 17.70 -10.82
CA GLU A 94 23.06 18.63 -9.89
C GLU A 94 22.71 18.32 -8.42
N PHE A 95 21.43 18.10 -8.16
CA PHE A 95 20.88 17.80 -6.83
C PHE A 95 21.47 16.53 -6.23
N ILE A 96 21.60 15.46 -7.01
CA ILE A 96 22.23 14.20 -6.56
C ILE A 96 23.75 14.28 -6.50
N GLY A 97 24.34 15.42 -6.78
CA GLY A 97 25.79 15.65 -6.73
C GLY A 97 26.57 15.09 -7.92
N LEU A 98 25.92 14.88 -9.07
CA LEU A 98 26.59 14.49 -10.31
C LEU A 98 27.06 15.72 -11.09
N LYS A 99 28.03 16.45 -10.54
CA LYS A 99 28.47 17.76 -11.06
C LYS A 99 29.01 17.72 -12.49
N GLU A 100 29.58 16.61 -12.91
CA GLU A 100 30.13 16.43 -14.28
C GLU A 100 29.13 15.78 -15.23
N TYR A 101 27.80 15.88 -14.96
CA TYR A 101 26.77 15.21 -15.76
C TYR A 101 26.87 15.53 -17.26
N LYS A 102 27.24 16.77 -17.66
CA LYS A 102 27.44 17.17 -19.07
C LYS A 102 28.51 16.33 -19.80
N LYS A 103 29.49 15.79 -19.07
CA LYS A 103 30.49 14.88 -19.63
C LYS A 103 29.92 13.48 -19.87
N PHE A 104 29.01 13.03 -19.00
CA PHE A 104 28.47 11.69 -19.05
C PHE A 104 27.15 11.63 -19.85
N PHE A 105 26.37 12.69 -19.82
CA PHE A 105 25.09 12.87 -20.49
C PHE A 105 25.10 14.20 -21.28
N PRO A 106 25.87 14.30 -22.37
CA PRO A 106 26.04 15.56 -23.11
C PRO A 106 24.75 16.01 -23.82
N ASP A 107 23.89 15.09 -24.16
CA ASP A 107 22.57 15.33 -24.75
C ASP A 107 21.48 14.76 -23.82
N LEU A 108 20.82 15.63 -23.08
CA LEU A 108 19.75 15.22 -22.15
C LEU A 108 18.49 14.74 -22.89
N GLY A 109 18.25 15.21 -24.12
CA GLY A 109 17.14 14.73 -24.94
C GLY A 109 17.31 13.28 -25.42
N ALA A 110 18.56 12.78 -25.47
CA ALA A 110 18.86 11.39 -25.80
C ALA A 110 18.87 10.45 -24.58
N VAL A 111 18.70 10.99 -23.36
CA VAL A 111 18.63 10.19 -22.13
C VAL A 111 17.31 9.47 -22.05
N LYS A 112 17.35 8.18 -21.71
CA LYS A 112 16.18 7.34 -21.44
C LYS A 112 15.97 7.23 -19.94
N VAL A 113 14.72 7.38 -19.52
CA VAL A 113 14.29 7.18 -18.14
C VAL A 113 13.27 6.06 -18.15
N GLU A 114 13.67 4.89 -17.67
CA GLU A 114 12.86 3.67 -17.70
C GLU A 114 12.50 3.22 -16.28
N ARG A 115 11.30 2.67 -16.12
CA ARG A 115 10.85 2.05 -14.87
C ARG A 115 10.91 0.54 -14.96
N GLU A 116 11.24 -0.11 -13.82
CA GLU A 116 11.28 -1.57 -13.66
C GLU A 116 12.24 -2.31 -14.62
N ARG A 117 13.07 -1.60 -15.37
CA ARG A 117 14.13 -2.26 -16.14
C ARG A 117 15.09 -2.95 -15.17
N HIS A 118 15.27 -4.26 -15.33
CA HIS A 118 16.01 -5.12 -14.40
C HIS A 118 15.48 -5.10 -12.95
N ARG A 119 14.21 -4.73 -12.74
CA ARG A 119 13.58 -4.48 -11.43
C ARG A 119 14.17 -3.28 -10.69
N ILE A 120 14.81 -2.35 -11.40
CA ILE A 120 15.24 -1.06 -10.88
C ILE A 120 14.04 -0.11 -10.94
N ASP A 121 13.72 0.57 -9.83
CA ASP A 121 12.55 1.44 -9.76
C ASP A 121 12.58 2.51 -10.81
N ILE A 122 13.74 3.22 -10.97
CA ILE A 122 13.96 4.16 -12.06
C ILE A 122 15.39 4.01 -12.55
N TYR A 123 15.55 3.78 -13.84
CA TYR A 123 16.83 3.63 -14.52
C TYR A 123 17.00 4.76 -15.54
N ILE A 124 17.93 5.67 -15.25
CA ILE A 124 18.28 6.81 -16.11
C ILE A 124 19.56 6.46 -16.83
N HIS A 125 19.55 6.41 -18.15
CA HIS A 125 20.72 5.95 -18.89
C HIS A 125 20.82 6.52 -20.31
N ASN A 126 22.04 6.46 -20.83
CA ASN A 126 22.35 6.49 -22.26
C ASN A 126 23.15 5.22 -22.62
N ASP A 127 23.72 5.16 -23.82
CA ASP A 127 24.45 3.97 -24.28
C ASP A 127 25.73 3.64 -23.47
N LYS A 128 26.21 4.55 -22.60
CA LYS A 128 27.50 4.42 -21.92
C LYS A 128 27.43 4.63 -20.40
N ASN A 129 26.46 5.38 -19.94
CA ASN A 129 26.39 5.80 -18.55
C ASN A 129 24.98 5.61 -17.99
N SER A 130 24.91 5.35 -16.68
CA SER A 130 23.64 5.22 -16.01
C SER A 130 23.62 5.85 -14.61
N VAL A 131 22.42 6.19 -14.17
CA VAL A 131 22.05 6.51 -12.80
C VAL A 131 20.92 5.57 -12.38
N ILE A 132 21.07 4.94 -11.24
CA ILE A 132 20.10 4.03 -10.65
C ILE A 132 19.36 4.77 -9.54
N VAL A 133 18.03 4.74 -9.52
CA VAL A 133 17.22 5.28 -8.42
C VAL A 133 16.41 4.14 -7.82
N GLU A 134 16.61 3.89 -6.55
CA GLU A 134 15.83 2.97 -5.72
C GLU A 134 14.94 3.77 -4.79
N SER A 135 13.65 3.48 -4.80
CA SER A 135 12.63 4.21 -4.05
C SER A 135 12.12 3.40 -2.86
N LYS A 136 12.38 3.85 -1.65
CA LYS A 136 11.84 3.29 -0.39
C LYS A 136 10.92 4.29 0.32
N LEU A 137 10.18 5.07 -0.48
CA LEU A 137 9.27 6.10 0.03
C LEU A 137 8.06 5.54 0.81
N TYR A 138 7.90 4.21 0.86
CA TYR A 138 6.78 3.53 1.54
C TYR A 138 7.20 2.47 2.56
N GLY A 139 8.45 2.52 2.99
CA GLY A 139 8.95 1.58 4.00
C GLY A 139 9.05 0.12 3.52
N ALA A 140 9.03 -0.10 2.19
CA ALA A 140 9.26 -1.42 1.63
C ALA A 140 10.60 -1.99 2.11
N SER A 141 10.60 -3.25 2.54
CA SER A 141 11.79 -3.92 3.05
C SER A 141 12.86 -4.02 1.97
N ASN A 142 14.12 -3.94 2.39
CA ASN A 142 15.26 -4.13 1.50
C ASN A 142 15.32 -5.58 1.01
N GLN A 143 15.61 -5.75 -0.28
CA GLN A 143 15.90 -7.04 -0.85
C GLN A 143 17.40 -7.34 -0.72
N ASP A 144 17.73 -8.63 -0.59
CA ASP A 144 19.12 -9.08 -0.48
C ASP A 144 19.98 -8.58 -1.63
N PHE A 145 21.09 -7.93 -1.30
CA PHE A 145 22.07 -7.39 -2.26
C PHE A 145 21.47 -6.52 -3.39
N GLN A 146 20.36 -5.86 -3.13
CA GLN A 146 19.57 -5.18 -4.16
C GLN A 146 20.39 -4.23 -5.01
N LEU A 147 21.13 -3.32 -4.37
CA LEU A 147 21.96 -2.33 -5.09
C LEU A 147 23.12 -2.98 -5.85
N ALA A 148 23.73 -4.03 -5.31
CA ALA A 148 24.80 -4.78 -5.98
C ALA A 148 24.29 -5.50 -7.25
N ARG A 149 23.09 -6.08 -7.17
CA ARG A 149 22.44 -6.72 -8.33
C ARG A 149 22.16 -5.70 -9.43
N TYR A 150 21.61 -4.55 -9.08
CA TYR A 150 21.32 -3.47 -10.03
C TYR A 150 22.57 -2.92 -10.69
N TYR A 151 23.61 -2.72 -9.90
CA TYR A 151 24.91 -2.29 -10.41
C TYR A 151 25.48 -3.27 -11.46
N LEU A 152 25.43 -4.57 -11.20
CA LEU A 152 25.85 -5.60 -12.15
C LEU A 152 25.00 -5.58 -13.42
N LYS A 153 23.68 -5.47 -13.29
CA LYS A 153 22.77 -5.43 -14.43
C LYS A 153 23.06 -4.23 -15.34
N SER A 154 23.31 -3.08 -14.75
CA SER A 154 23.71 -1.91 -15.51
C SER A 154 25.06 -2.10 -16.23
N LYS A 155 26.03 -2.77 -15.59
CA LYS A 155 27.30 -3.14 -16.25
C LYS A 155 27.10 -4.16 -17.39
N GLU A 156 26.20 -5.13 -17.24
CA GLU A 156 25.83 -6.09 -18.29
C GLU A 156 25.22 -5.37 -19.51
N ASP A 157 24.49 -4.27 -19.32
CA ASP A 157 23.99 -3.38 -20.37
C ASP A 157 25.10 -2.55 -21.05
N GLY A 158 26.35 -2.65 -20.61
CA GLY A 158 27.48 -1.87 -21.11
C GLY A 158 27.59 -0.47 -20.49
N CYS A 159 26.78 -0.14 -19.50
CA CYS A 159 26.78 1.17 -18.86
C CYS A 159 27.76 1.25 -17.67
N THR A 160 28.39 2.40 -17.51
CA THR A 160 29.09 2.76 -16.28
C THR A 160 28.09 3.44 -15.33
N VAL A 161 27.86 2.86 -14.16
CA VAL A 161 27.00 3.46 -13.14
C VAL A 161 27.70 4.66 -12.51
N ARG A 162 27.17 5.85 -12.70
CA ARG A 162 27.73 7.11 -12.21
C ARG A 162 27.21 7.49 -10.83
N LYS A 163 25.99 7.11 -10.52
CA LYS A 163 25.33 7.38 -9.25
C LYS A 163 24.28 6.32 -8.93
N ILE A 164 24.10 6.04 -7.66
CA ILE A 164 22.96 5.28 -7.12
C ILE A 164 22.24 6.22 -6.15
N VAL A 165 21.00 6.50 -6.40
CA VAL A 165 20.13 7.32 -5.55
C VAL A 165 19.22 6.41 -4.76
N TYR A 166 19.27 6.54 -3.44
CA TYR A 166 18.43 5.79 -2.53
C TYR A 166 17.45 6.75 -1.86
N LEU A 167 16.17 6.65 -2.25
CA LEU A 167 15.10 7.51 -1.74
C LEU A 167 14.44 6.89 -0.52
N THR A 168 14.26 7.66 0.55
CA THR A 168 13.63 7.23 1.80
C THR A 168 12.58 8.22 2.28
N LEU A 169 11.62 7.77 3.12
CA LEU A 169 10.70 8.70 3.79
C LEU A 169 11.41 9.49 4.90
N LYS A 170 12.28 8.80 5.64
CA LYS A 170 12.91 9.31 6.85
C LYS A 170 14.32 9.83 6.59
N SER A 171 14.81 10.62 7.52
CA SER A 171 16.18 11.13 7.49
C SER A 171 17.21 9.98 7.47
N ILE A 172 18.34 10.23 6.81
CA ILE A 172 19.44 9.26 6.61
C ILE A 172 20.02 8.72 7.94
N GLN A 173 19.89 9.46 9.03
CA GLN A 173 20.40 9.08 10.36
C GLN A 173 19.72 7.85 10.95
N GLU A 174 18.54 7.46 10.42
CA GLU A 174 17.78 6.29 10.86
C GLU A 174 18.03 5.04 10.02
N LEU A 175 18.82 5.14 8.93
CA LEU A 175 19.13 4.02 8.04
C LEU A 175 20.36 3.27 8.52
N ASP A 176 20.21 1.99 8.87
CA ASP A 176 21.37 1.09 8.97
C ASP A 176 21.81 0.69 7.57
N LEU A 177 22.86 1.37 7.10
CA LEU A 177 23.45 1.12 5.78
C LEU A 177 23.95 -0.32 5.62
N GLN A 178 24.23 -1.02 6.72
CA GLN A 178 24.64 -2.41 6.68
C GLN A 178 23.49 -3.33 6.25
N ASP A 179 22.23 -2.96 6.54
CA ASP A 179 21.06 -3.75 6.16
C ASP A 179 20.85 -3.81 4.65
N LEU A 180 21.40 -2.83 3.88
CA LEU A 180 21.37 -2.87 2.41
C LEU A 180 22.19 -4.01 1.81
N TYR A 181 23.13 -4.57 2.58
CA TYR A 181 24.10 -5.55 2.13
C TYR A 181 23.99 -6.91 2.85
N LYS A 182 23.15 -7.01 3.88
CA LYS A 182 22.96 -8.30 4.58
C LYS A 182 21.97 -9.18 3.81
N PRO A 183 22.30 -10.46 3.58
CA PRO A 183 21.29 -11.39 3.09
C PRO A 183 20.25 -11.63 4.18
N SER A 184 18.98 -11.75 3.77
CA SER A 184 17.93 -12.24 4.66
C SER A 184 18.29 -13.66 5.14
N LYS A 185 17.63 -14.13 6.20
CA LYS A 185 17.87 -15.48 6.76
C LYS A 185 17.56 -16.62 5.78
N GLU A 186 16.87 -16.33 4.68
CA GLU A 186 16.60 -17.30 3.62
C GLU A 186 17.85 -17.50 2.76
N LYS A 187 18.30 -18.74 2.63
CA LYS A 187 19.45 -19.14 1.79
C LYS A 187 19.13 -19.03 0.29
N LYS A 188 18.90 -17.84 -0.19
CA LYS A 188 18.49 -17.54 -1.58
C LYS A 188 19.67 -17.49 -2.56
N TYR A 189 20.90 -17.32 -2.04
CA TYR A 189 22.13 -17.12 -2.82
C TYR A 189 23.21 -18.11 -2.39
N SER A 190 23.94 -18.64 -3.35
CA SER A 190 25.13 -19.46 -3.10
C SER A 190 26.23 -18.65 -2.40
N GLN A 191 27.18 -19.31 -1.76
CA GLN A 191 28.34 -18.61 -1.14
C GLN A 191 29.16 -17.84 -2.18
N GLU A 192 29.25 -18.36 -3.40
CA GLU A 192 29.99 -17.72 -4.49
C GLU A 192 29.30 -16.43 -4.97
N GLU A 193 27.98 -16.46 -5.12
CA GLU A 193 27.18 -15.27 -5.44
C GLU A 193 27.27 -14.20 -4.34
N GLN A 194 27.13 -14.61 -3.07
CA GLN A 194 27.30 -13.69 -1.94
C GLN A 194 28.69 -13.03 -1.97
N LYS A 195 29.75 -13.82 -2.18
CA LYS A 195 31.12 -13.30 -2.29
C LYS A 195 31.24 -12.31 -3.43
N LYS A 196 30.64 -12.59 -4.59
CA LYS A 196 30.61 -11.68 -5.73
C LYS A 196 29.96 -10.34 -5.36
N TYR A 197 28.82 -10.34 -4.66
CA TYR A 197 28.15 -9.12 -4.25
C TYR A 197 28.95 -8.33 -3.20
N TYR A 198 29.51 -9.01 -2.21
CA TYR A 198 30.35 -8.36 -1.19
C TYR A 198 31.59 -7.66 -1.79
N THR A 199 32.18 -8.22 -2.85
CA THR A 199 33.35 -7.57 -3.50
C THR A 199 32.99 -6.28 -4.21
N LEU A 200 31.71 -6.01 -4.50
CA LEU A 200 31.24 -4.77 -5.13
C LEU A 200 30.96 -3.64 -4.14
N ILE A 201 30.81 -3.94 -2.85
CA ILE A 201 30.45 -2.93 -1.84
C ILE A 201 31.40 -1.73 -1.84
N PRO A 202 32.74 -1.90 -1.86
CA PRO A 202 33.69 -0.77 -1.91
C PRO A 202 33.55 0.09 -3.17
N GLU A 203 33.12 -0.51 -4.29
CA GLU A 203 32.90 0.17 -5.57
C GLU A 203 31.62 0.98 -5.58
N ILE A 204 30.57 0.42 -4.95
CA ILE A 204 29.20 0.98 -4.93
C ILE A 204 29.05 2.07 -3.88
N THR A 205 29.58 1.87 -2.68
CA THR A 205 29.39 2.78 -1.54
C THR A 205 29.72 4.26 -1.86
N PRO A 206 30.82 4.59 -2.57
CA PRO A 206 31.16 5.99 -2.85
C PRO A 206 30.20 6.69 -3.82
N ILE A 207 29.44 5.93 -4.60
CA ILE A 207 28.51 6.48 -5.59
C ILE A 207 27.05 6.50 -5.11
N ILE A 208 26.76 6.03 -3.89
CA ILE A 208 25.41 6.12 -3.31
C ILE A 208 25.18 7.54 -2.81
N THR A 209 23.98 8.04 -3.08
CA THR A 209 23.45 9.28 -2.49
C THR A 209 22.10 8.97 -1.88
N TYR A 210 21.95 9.32 -0.61
CA TYR A 210 20.71 9.14 0.14
C TYR A 210 19.93 10.44 0.10
N ILE A 211 18.63 10.34 -0.21
CA ILE A 211 17.73 11.48 -0.31
C ILE A 211 16.44 11.11 0.42
N SER A 212 16.02 11.93 1.37
CA SER A 212 14.73 11.76 2.04
C SER A 212 13.60 12.46 1.28
N ALA A 213 12.38 12.02 1.48
CA ALA A 213 11.20 12.71 0.96
C ALA A 213 11.15 14.14 1.49
N LYS A 214 11.39 14.30 2.80
CA LYS A 214 11.57 15.58 3.47
C LYS A 214 12.64 15.43 4.56
N ASN A 215 13.44 16.46 4.76
CA ASN A 215 14.46 16.53 5.79
C ASN A 215 14.39 17.88 6.51
N ASP A 216 14.07 17.87 7.81
CA ASP A 216 13.96 19.07 8.61
C ASP A 216 15.30 19.74 8.91
N ASN A 217 16.38 18.96 8.86
CA ASN A 217 17.72 19.43 9.23
C ASN A 217 18.54 19.94 8.04
N ASP A 218 18.21 19.54 6.83
CA ASP A 218 18.91 19.94 5.60
C ASP A 218 17.93 19.98 4.42
N LYS A 219 17.19 21.07 4.32
CA LYS A 219 16.15 21.28 3.30
C LYS A 219 16.67 21.16 1.88
N GLU A 220 17.96 21.45 1.67
CA GLU A 220 18.55 21.38 0.31
C GLU A 220 18.70 19.94 -0.21
N LYS A 221 18.60 18.94 0.68
CA LYS A 221 18.74 17.52 0.33
C LYS A 221 17.43 16.75 0.34
N SER A 222 16.28 17.40 0.48
CA SER A 222 15.00 16.74 0.41
C SER A 222 14.43 16.73 -0.99
N LEU A 223 13.77 15.64 -1.34
CA LEU A 223 13.12 15.50 -2.65
C LEU A 223 11.96 16.49 -2.81
N SER A 224 11.23 16.78 -1.73
CA SER A 224 10.16 17.79 -1.74
C SER A 224 10.69 19.18 -2.04
N ASP A 225 11.77 19.62 -1.38
CA ASP A 225 12.37 20.93 -1.64
C ASP A 225 12.99 21.02 -3.04
N PHE A 226 13.51 19.89 -3.56
CA PHE A 226 13.97 19.82 -4.94
C PHE A 226 12.86 20.16 -5.93
N PHE A 227 11.70 19.50 -5.82
CA PHE A 227 10.57 19.76 -6.73
C PHE A 227 9.94 21.13 -6.51
N ASP A 228 9.91 21.63 -5.29
CA ASP A 228 9.41 22.96 -5.00
C ASP A 228 10.30 24.02 -5.70
N ARG A 229 11.63 23.91 -5.60
CA ARG A 229 12.57 24.78 -6.34
C ARG A 229 12.43 24.64 -7.85
N CYS A 230 12.31 23.43 -8.38
CA CYS A 230 12.06 23.24 -9.80
C CYS A 230 10.77 23.95 -10.26
N SER A 231 9.74 23.99 -9.43
CA SER A 231 8.49 24.71 -9.76
C SER A 231 8.65 26.24 -9.87
N GLU A 232 9.73 26.77 -9.30
CA GLU A 232 10.05 28.20 -9.31
C GLU A 232 11.10 28.58 -10.39
N GLU A 233 11.67 27.57 -11.09
CA GLU A 233 12.66 27.83 -12.15
C GLU A 233 12.05 28.63 -13.30
N LYS A 234 12.73 29.73 -13.65
CA LYS A 234 12.25 30.64 -14.71
C LYS A 234 12.31 30.03 -16.10
N GLU A 235 13.24 29.11 -16.29
CA GLU A 235 13.46 28.41 -17.56
C GLU A 235 12.37 27.36 -17.86
N ILE A 236 11.56 27.01 -16.87
CA ILE A 236 10.35 26.19 -17.06
C ILE A 236 9.19 27.11 -17.35
N GLU A 237 8.84 27.27 -18.63
CA GLU A 237 7.75 28.16 -19.06
C GLU A 237 6.36 27.51 -18.91
N ASN A 238 6.30 26.19 -18.83
CA ASN A 238 5.04 25.44 -18.75
C ASN A 238 4.44 25.53 -17.33
N GLU A 239 3.40 26.37 -17.18
CA GLU A 239 2.73 26.61 -15.91
C GLU A 239 2.02 25.33 -15.36
N LEU A 240 1.53 24.44 -16.24
CA LEU A 240 0.96 23.16 -15.83
C LEU A 240 2.05 22.28 -15.18
N LEU A 241 3.23 22.23 -15.79
CA LEU A 241 4.36 21.49 -15.23
C LEU A 241 4.77 22.06 -13.88
N LYS A 242 4.89 23.37 -13.71
CA LYS A 242 5.16 24.00 -12.41
C LYS A 242 4.13 23.59 -11.35
N MET A 243 2.85 23.61 -11.73
CA MET A 243 1.77 23.18 -10.83
C MET A 243 1.92 21.73 -10.43
N ILE A 244 2.23 20.83 -11.37
CA ILE A 244 2.43 19.38 -11.11
C ILE A 244 3.63 19.18 -10.16
N LEU A 245 4.75 19.85 -10.40
CA LEU A 245 5.94 19.78 -9.53
C LEU A 245 5.61 20.21 -8.10
N LYS A 246 4.88 21.30 -7.94
CA LYS A 246 4.43 21.80 -6.64
C LYS A 246 3.46 20.85 -5.95
N GLN A 247 2.56 20.21 -6.70
CA GLN A 247 1.64 19.20 -6.16
C GLN A 247 2.39 17.93 -5.73
N TYR A 248 3.43 17.53 -6.47
CA TYR A 248 4.26 16.38 -6.11
C TYR A 248 5.11 16.66 -4.86
N SER A 249 5.70 17.86 -4.75
CA SER A 249 6.36 18.29 -3.51
C SER A 249 5.42 18.16 -2.29
N LYS A 250 4.19 18.66 -2.39
CA LYS A 250 3.17 18.53 -1.32
C LYS A 250 2.82 17.08 -1.01
N LEU A 251 2.73 16.22 -2.03
CA LEU A 251 2.51 14.79 -1.82
C LEU A 251 3.65 14.17 -1.00
N LEU A 252 4.90 14.46 -1.33
CA LEU A 252 6.08 13.96 -0.59
C LEU A 252 6.10 14.42 0.87
N ILE A 253 5.74 15.68 1.15
CA ILE A 253 5.61 16.22 2.51
C ILE A 253 4.51 15.46 3.30
N ARG A 254 3.38 15.19 2.64
CA ARG A 254 2.28 14.42 3.24
C ARG A 254 2.71 12.98 3.56
N LEU A 255 3.41 12.33 2.64
CA LEU A 255 3.91 10.97 2.81
C LEU A 255 4.92 10.87 3.98
N ALA A 256 5.73 11.89 4.17
CA ALA A 256 6.66 11.96 5.30
C ALA A 256 5.94 12.16 6.66
N GLY A 257 4.61 12.22 6.68
CA GLY A 257 3.82 12.33 7.90
C GLY A 257 3.85 13.69 8.59
N GLU A 258 4.31 14.73 7.90
CA GLU A 258 4.59 16.02 8.53
C GLU A 258 3.45 17.05 8.50
N ILE A 259 2.37 16.72 7.82
CA ILE A 259 1.20 17.60 7.82
C ILE A 259 0.21 17.07 8.85
N MET A 260 0.48 17.36 10.12
CA MET A 260 -0.51 17.21 11.17
C MET A 260 -1.39 18.47 11.20
N THR A 261 -2.70 18.27 11.16
CA THR A 261 -3.67 19.34 11.40
C THR A 261 -3.54 19.89 12.82
N SER A 262 -4.09 21.06 13.08
CA SER A 262 -4.10 21.59 14.43
C SER A 262 -4.89 20.71 15.40
N ALA A 263 -5.96 20.04 14.92
CA ALA A 263 -6.72 19.09 15.71
C ALA A 263 -5.94 17.81 16.01
N GLU A 264 -5.16 17.28 15.06
CA GLU A 264 -4.27 16.13 15.30
C GLU A 264 -3.21 16.45 16.35
N LYS A 265 -2.59 17.65 16.26
CA LYS A 265 -1.65 18.12 17.30
C LYS A 265 -2.32 18.26 18.67
N LYS A 266 -3.54 18.80 18.71
CA LYS A 266 -4.33 18.94 19.94
C LYS A 266 -4.70 17.58 20.51
N LEU A 267 -5.08 16.59 19.66
CA LEU A 267 -5.34 15.22 20.09
C LEU A 267 -4.10 14.56 20.69
N ILE A 268 -2.96 14.64 20.01
CA ILE A 268 -1.69 14.12 20.53
C ILE A 268 -1.35 14.78 21.86
N SER A 269 -1.48 16.13 21.97
CA SER A 269 -1.26 16.84 23.22
C SER A 269 -2.16 16.31 24.34
N LYS A 270 -3.44 16.06 24.04
CA LYS A 270 -4.42 15.51 24.98
C LYS A 270 -4.06 14.09 25.43
N ILE A 271 -3.63 13.23 24.52
CA ILE A 271 -3.15 11.88 24.86
C ILE A 271 -1.97 11.94 25.82
N TYR A 272 -1.05 12.90 25.63
CA TYR A 272 0.13 13.05 26.48
C TYR A 272 -0.09 13.88 27.75
N GLU A 273 -1.32 14.34 28.07
CA GLU A 273 -1.62 15.09 29.29
C GLU A 273 -1.57 14.22 30.57
N SER A 274 -1.82 12.92 30.47
CA SER A 274 -1.79 12.02 31.63
C SER A 274 -1.35 10.59 31.26
N GLU A 275 -0.83 9.85 32.24
CA GLU A 275 -0.49 8.43 32.05
C GLU A 275 -1.73 7.59 31.71
N GLU A 276 -2.88 7.93 32.26
CA GLU A 276 -4.16 7.27 31.97
C GLU A 276 -4.57 7.46 30.50
N SER A 277 -4.47 8.69 29.97
CA SER A 277 -4.77 9.00 28.58
C SER A 277 -3.83 8.25 27.63
N ILE A 278 -2.54 8.15 27.94
CA ILE A 278 -1.57 7.37 27.17
C ILE A 278 -1.96 5.89 27.18
N LYS A 279 -2.30 5.35 28.35
CA LYS A 279 -2.71 3.95 28.49
C LYS A 279 -3.96 3.65 27.65
N ASN A 280 -4.99 4.49 27.76
CA ASN A 280 -6.22 4.34 26.99
C ASN A 280 -5.96 4.36 25.47
N ALA A 281 -5.11 5.27 24.99
CA ALA A 281 -4.74 5.33 23.58
C ALA A 281 -3.99 4.06 23.12
N LEU A 282 -3.09 3.52 23.96
CA LEU A 282 -2.36 2.28 23.65
C LEU A 282 -3.29 1.06 23.67
N ASP A 283 -4.21 0.99 24.62
CA ASP A 283 -5.21 -0.07 24.69
C ASP A 283 -6.13 -0.04 23.46
N PHE A 284 -6.58 1.16 23.04
CA PHE A 284 -7.33 1.35 21.81
C PHE A 284 -6.56 0.86 20.56
N ILE A 285 -5.29 1.27 20.41
CA ILE A 285 -4.43 0.83 19.30
C ILE A 285 -4.32 -0.69 19.31
N SER A 286 -4.07 -1.30 20.48
CA SER A 286 -3.94 -2.77 20.62
C SER A 286 -5.21 -3.51 20.18
N VAL A 287 -6.40 -2.99 20.51
CA VAL A 287 -7.67 -3.57 20.05
C VAL A 287 -7.84 -3.36 18.55
N TRP A 288 -7.51 -2.16 18.05
CA TRP A 288 -7.60 -1.83 16.63
C TRP A 288 -6.68 -2.69 15.76
N GLU A 289 -5.47 -2.99 16.23
CA GLU A 289 -4.54 -3.89 15.54
C GLU A 289 -5.09 -5.32 15.40
N ARG A 290 -5.96 -5.74 16.31
CA ARG A 290 -6.64 -7.05 16.29
C ARG A 290 -8.06 -7.01 15.72
N LYS A 291 -8.46 -5.89 15.09
CA LYS A 291 -9.83 -5.71 14.56
C LYS A 291 -10.28 -6.82 13.62
N ASP A 292 -9.36 -7.35 12.79
CA ASP A 292 -9.70 -8.40 11.82
C ASP A 292 -10.07 -9.72 12.51
N ASP A 293 -9.35 -10.06 13.59
CA ASP A 293 -9.68 -11.24 14.39
C ASP A 293 -11.01 -11.05 15.12
N ALA A 294 -11.24 -9.86 15.69
CA ALA A 294 -12.49 -9.53 16.35
C ALA A 294 -13.67 -9.56 15.37
N LEU A 295 -13.52 -9.02 14.17
CA LEU A 295 -14.54 -9.06 13.11
C LEU A 295 -14.89 -10.50 12.71
N ARG A 296 -13.90 -11.40 12.65
CA ARG A 296 -14.11 -12.83 12.38
C ARG A 296 -14.95 -13.52 13.47
N GLU A 297 -14.68 -13.21 14.74
CA GLU A 297 -15.47 -13.74 15.85
C GLU A 297 -16.92 -13.22 15.83
N ILE A 298 -17.11 -11.91 15.62
CA ILE A 298 -18.44 -11.30 15.48
C ILE A 298 -19.18 -11.92 14.30
N PHE A 299 -18.49 -12.11 13.18
CA PHE A 299 -19.07 -12.79 12.02
C PHE A 299 -19.57 -14.17 12.42
N ALA A 300 -18.72 -14.99 13.06
CA ALA A 300 -19.09 -16.33 13.46
C ALA A 300 -20.31 -16.35 14.40
N ASP A 301 -20.36 -15.45 15.39
CA ASP A 301 -21.47 -15.40 16.34
C ASP A 301 -22.78 -14.92 15.69
N LYS A 302 -22.74 -13.88 14.88
CA LYS A 302 -23.92 -13.40 14.14
C LYS A 302 -24.43 -14.46 13.16
N PHE A 303 -23.53 -15.10 12.43
CA PHE A 303 -23.91 -16.15 11.49
C PHE A 303 -24.59 -17.33 12.22
N LYS A 304 -24.05 -17.78 13.37
CA LYS A 304 -24.66 -18.79 14.22
C LYS A 304 -26.06 -18.39 14.69
N GLN A 305 -26.26 -17.14 15.10
CA GLN A 305 -27.55 -16.65 15.55
C GLN A 305 -28.59 -16.63 14.43
N GLN A 306 -28.22 -16.21 13.23
CA GLN A 306 -29.12 -16.06 12.09
C GLN A 306 -29.47 -17.39 11.42
N HIS A 307 -28.50 -18.32 11.38
CA HIS A 307 -28.59 -19.58 10.63
C HIS A 307 -28.59 -20.84 11.50
N LYS A 308 -28.95 -20.72 12.76
CA LYS A 308 -28.86 -21.78 13.78
C LYS A 308 -29.54 -23.09 13.39
N GLU A 309 -30.63 -23.02 12.61
CA GLU A 309 -31.42 -24.18 12.23
C GLU A 309 -30.96 -24.81 10.89
N ASP A 310 -30.26 -24.05 10.06
CA ASP A 310 -29.97 -24.43 8.68
C ASP A 310 -28.51 -24.79 8.42
N TRP A 311 -27.57 -24.25 9.22
CA TRP A 311 -26.15 -24.42 9.04
C TRP A 311 -25.48 -25.09 10.24
N LEU A 312 -24.62 -26.06 9.95
CA LEU A 312 -23.77 -26.71 10.94
C LEU A 312 -22.47 -25.94 11.08
N TYR A 313 -21.84 -26.02 12.26
CA TYR A 313 -20.56 -25.36 12.52
C TYR A 313 -19.55 -26.35 13.04
N ASP A 314 -18.43 -26.50 12.31
CA ASP A 314 -17.25 -27.20 12.77
C ASP A 314 -16.30 -26.23 13.46
N SER A 315 -16.18 -26.35 14.78
CA SER A 315 -15.36 -25.46 15.58
C SER A 315 -13.86 -25.71 15.41
N ASN A 316 -13.44 -26.91 14.98
CA ASN A 316 -12.03 -27.24 14.78
C ASN A 316 -11.49 -26.61 13.51
N GLU A 317 -12.29 -26.68 12.44
CA GLU A 317 -11.93 -26.11 11.14
C GLU A 317 -12.38 -24.65 10.99
N GLY A 318 -13.28 -24.15 11.86
CA GLY A 318 -13.82 -22.80 11.77
C GLY A 318 -14.73 -22.60 10.56
N VAL A 319 -15.48 -23.63 10.18
CA VAL A 319 -16.30 -23.66 8.98
C VAL A 319 -17.77 -23.79 9.33
N PHE A 320 -18.61 -22.96 8.72
CA PHE A 320 -20.04 -23.19 8.63
C PHE A 320 -20.34 -23.94 7.34
N TYR A 321 -21.16 -24.96 7.40
CA TYR A 321 -21.53 -25.75 6.25
C TYR A 321 -23.00 -26.18 6.23
N LYS A 322 -23.50 -26.38 5.02
CA LYS A 322 -24.89 -26.83 4.76
C LYS A 322 -24.88 -27.77 3.56
N GLU A 323 -25.55 -28.91 3.72
CA GLU A 323 -25.76 -29.80 2.60
C GLU A 323 -26.99 -29.33 1.76
N VAL A 324 -26.79 -29.17 0.46
CA VAL A 324 -27.82 -28.82 -0.51
C VAL A 324 -27.71 -29.81 -1.67
N ASN A 325 -28.67 -30.69 -1.82
CA ASN A 325 -28.62 -31.82 -2.73
C ASN A 325 -27.38 -32.70 -2.45
N ARG A 326 -26.51 -32.83 -3.46
CA ARG A 326 -25.23 -33.58 -3.35
C ARG A 326 -24.02 -32.68 -3.04
N TYR A 327 -24.23 -31.40 -2.85
CA TYR A 327 -23.17 -30.43 -2.61
C TYR A 327 -23.15 -29.98 -1.17
N CYS A 328 -21.95 -29.83 -0.63
CA CYS A 328 -21.75 -29.20 0.67
C CYS A 328 -21.33 -27.74 0.44
N LEU A 329 -22.23 -26.81 0.75
CA LEU A 329 -21.90 -25.38 0.79
C LEU A 329 -21.12 -25.09 2.05
N PHE A 330 -20.14 -24.19 1.97
CA PHE A 330 -19.39 -23.76 3.15
C PHE A 330 -19.12 -22.26 3.18
N ILE A 331 -18.92 -21.75 4.40
CA ILE A 331 -18.38 -20.42 4.69
C ILE A 331 -17.28 -20.57 5.72
N TYR A 332 -16.11 -20.01 5.42
CA TYR A 332 -14.96 -20.08 6.30
C TYR A 332 -14.89 -18.84 7.19
N LYS A 333 -14.76 -18.99 8.52
CA LYS A 333 -14.75 -17.84 9.44
C LYS A 333 -13.45 -17.05 9.43
N TYR A 334 -12.32 -17.71 9.11
CA TYR A 334 -10.98 -17.08 9.18
C TYR A 334 -10.61 -16.27 7.95
N ALA A 335 -11.13 -16.65 6.81
CA ALA A 335 -11.13 -15.83 5.60
C ALA A 335 -12.58 -15.85 5.10
N PRO A 336 -13.20 -14.75 4.74
CA PRO A 336 -14.57 -14.74 4.26
C PRO A 336 -14.66 -15.41 2.89
N GLU A 337 -14.55 -16.73 2.90
CA GLU A 337 -14.62 -17.61 1.74
C GLU A 337 -15.97 -18.28 1.68
N ILE A 338 -16.58 -18.31 0.50
CA ILE A 338 -17.80 -19.06 0.24
C ILE A 338 -17.59 -20.00 -0.94
N GLY A 339 -18.11 -21.19 -0.85
CA GLY A 339 -17.93 -22.14 -1.94
C GLY A 339 -18.55 -23.50 -1.69
N PHE A 340 -18.00 -24.48 -2.38
CA PHE A 340 -18.41 -25.87 -2.38
C PHE A 340 -17.29 -26.77 -1.93
N TRP A 341 -17.62 -27.75 -1.12
CA TRP A 341 -16.72 -28.81 -0.71
C TRP A 341 -17.27 -30.18 -1.07
N SER A 342 -16.36 -31.12 -1.37
CA SER A 342 -16.63 -32.54 -1.56
C SER A 342 -15.36 -33.33 -1.30
N GLU A 343 -15.48 -34.60 -0.95
CA GLU A 343 -14.31 -35.50 -0.82
C GLU A 343 -13.50 -35.56 -2.12
N LYS A 344 -14.14 -35.53 -3.28
CA LYS A 344 -13.48 -35.49 -4.57
C LYS A 344 -14.41 -35.00 -5.68
N PHE A 345 -14.14 -33.82 -6.23
CA PHE A 345 -14.83 -33.32 -7.42
C PHE A 345 -14.21 -33.85 -8.72
N LYS A 346 -15.06 -34.25 -9.66
CA LYS A 346 -14.63 -34.46 -11.06
C LYS A 346 -14.33 -33.10 -11.72
N LYS A 347 -13.44 -33.08 -12.72
CA LYS A 347 -13.10 -31.85 -13.43
C LYS A 347 -14.32 -31.13 -14.01
N SER A 348 -15.26 -31.87 -14.61
CA SER A 348 -16.49 -31.31 -15.17
C SER A 348 -17.43 -30.71 -14.11
N GLU A 349 -17.43 -31.25 -12.91
CA GLU A 349 -18.20 -30.69 -11.77
C GLU A 349 -17.58 -29.40 -11.28
N ARG A 350 -16.25 -29.34 -11.14
CA ARG A 350 -15.54 -28.10 -10.76
C ARG A 350 -15.80 -26.98 -11.76
N GLU A 351 -15.71 -27.27 -13.06
CA GLU A 351 -16.01 -26.29 -14.11
C GLU A 351 -17.46 -25.78 -14.04
N LYS A 352 -18.41 -26.68 -13.70
CA LYS A 352 -19.82 -26.31 -13.50
C LYS A 352 -20.01 -25.41 -12.27
N LEU A 353 -19.43 -25.79 -11.13
CA LEU A 353 -19.52 -25.04 -9.88
C LEU A 353 -18.78 -23.69 -9.97
N ARG A 354 -17.64 -23.62 -10.68
CA ARG A 354 -16.95 -22.37 -10.99
C ARG A 354 -17.87 -21.38 -11.70
N LYS A 355 -18.60 -21.84 -12.73
CA LYS A 355 -19.57 -21.02 -13.46
C LYS A 355 -20.73 -20.55 -12.57
N VAL A 356 -21.14 -21.35 -11.59
CA VAL A 356 -22.13 -20.93 -10.61
C VAL A 356 -21.62 -19.77 -9.80
N LEU A 357 -20.38 -19.85 -9.30
CA LEU A 357 -19.76 -18.76 -8.53
C LEU A 357 -19.49 -17.53 -9.41
N GLU A 358 -19.04 -17.69 -10.65
CA GLU A 358 -18.81 -16.59 -11.60
C GLU A 358 -20.09 -15.77 -11.90
N ASN A 359 -21.24 -16.42 -11.87
CA ASN A 359 -22.54 -15.79 -12.15
C ASN A 359 -23.37 -15.50 -10.87
N LEU A 360 -22.77 -15.69 -9.70
CA LEU A 360 -23.49 -15.47 -8.44
C LEU A 360 -23.76 -13.97 -8.26
N ASP A 361 -25.03 -13.63 -8.05
CA ASP A 361 -25.39 -12.29 -7.57
C ASP A 361 -25.04 -12.17 -6.08
N ILE A 362 -23.99 -11.45 -5.82
CA ILE A 362 -23.41 -11.27 -4.47
C ILE A 362 -23.99 -10.08 -3.70
N GLY A 363 -25.03 -9.43 -4.24
CA GLY A 363 -25.78 -8.40 -3.51
C GLY A 363 -24.97 -7.18 -3.05
N GLY A 364 -23.84 -6.87 -3.73
CA GLY A 364 -22.96 -5.76 -3.38
C GLY A 364 -21.73 -6.15 -2.56
N LEU A 365 -21.52 -7.44 -2.24
CA LEU A 365 -20.24 -7.90 -1.71
C LEU A 365 -19.12 -7.74 -2.76
N ASN A 366 -17.92 -7.42 -2.31
CA ASN A 366 -16.75 -7.38 -3.21
C ASN A 366 -16.01 -8.72 -3.19
N ILE A 367 -15.60 -9.17 -4.36
CA ILE A 367 -14.81 -10.39 -4.53
C ILE A 367 -13.33 -10.01 -4.58
N ASP A 368 -12.49 -10.75 -3.84
CA ASP A 368 -11.04 -10.61 -3.89
C ASP A 368 -10.44 -11.69 -4.79
N GLY A 369 -10.17 -11.32 -6.02
CA GLY A 369 -9.43 -12.16 -6.94
C GLY A 369 -10.25 -13.17 -7.73
N GLU A 370 -9.57 -14.23 -8.17
CA GLU A 370 -10.13 -15.30 -9.00
C GLU A 370 -10.77 -16.40 -8.14
N ILE A 371 -11.78 -17.06 -8.72
CA ILE A 371 -12.34 -18.27 -8.13
C ILE A 371 -11.27 -19.33 -8.08
N LYS A 372 -11.01 -19.85 -6.90
CA LYS A 372 -10.02 -20.89 -6.63
C LYS A 372 -10.67 -22.27 -6.68
N ASP A 373 -9.98 -23.24 -7.24
CA ASP A 373 -10.44 -24.63 -7.25
C ASP A 373 -9.29 -25.64 -7.09
N ASN A 374 -9.63 -26.77 -6.46
CA ASN A 374 -8.79 -27.96 -6.38
C ASN A 374 -9.69 -29.22 -6.37
N GLU A 375 -9.12 -30.39 -6.07
CA GLU A 375 -9.91 -31.65 -6.07
C GLU A 375 -11.07 -31.68 -5.07
N ASN A 376 -10.99 -30.87 -4.00
CA ASN A 376 -11.95 -30.91 -2.89
C ASN A 376 -12.76 -29.63 -2.77
N TRP A 377 -12.29 -28.49 -3.31
CA TRP A 377 -12.87 -27.17 -3.07
C TRP A 377 -13.06 -26.40 -4.38
N VAL A 378 -14.17 -25.65 -4.46
CA VAL A 378 -14.40 -24.58 -5.45
C VAL A 378 -14.95 -23.38 -4.70
N TYR A 379 -14.21 -22.27 -4.59
CA TYR A 379 -14.59 -21.16 -3.73
C TYR A 379 -14.12 -19.80 -4.25
N MET A 380 -14.68 -18.75 -3.69
CA MET A 380 -14.26 -17.36 -3.89
C MET A 380 -14.06 -16.68 -2.54
N ASP A 381 -13.14 -15.72 -2.50
CA ASP A 381 -12.88 -14.87 -1.35
C ASP A 381 -13.73 -13.60 -1.44
N PHE A 382 -14.20 -13.09 -0.30
CA PHE A 382 -14.83 -11.79 -0.18
C PHE A 382 -13.90 -10.82 0.54
N ILE A 383 -14.00 -9.53 0.19
CA ILE A 383 -13.37 -8.45 0.96
C ILE A 383 -14.44 -7.80 1.82
N TYR A 384 -14.16 -7.67 3.12
CA TYR A 384 -14.90 -6.79 3.99
C TYR A 384 -14.46 -5.34 3.77
N ASN A 385 -15.26 -4.56 3.04
CA ASN A 385 -14.94 -3.18 2.68
C ASN A 385 -15.55 -2.18 3.66
N ASN A 386 -15.08 -2.10 4.91
CA ASN A 386 -15.46 -1.04 5.85
C ASN A 386 -16.97 -0.63 5.81
N GLU A 387 -17.83 -1.53 5.37
CA GLU A 387 -19.28 -1.34 5.37
C GLU A 387 -19.84 -1.61 6.77
N PRO A 388 -21.03 -1.03 7.11
CA PRO A 388 -21.73 -1.45 8.30
C PRO A 388 -21.90 -2.97 8.34
N ILE A 389 -21.50 -3.60 9.44
CA ILE A 389 -21.51 -5.06 9.57
C ILE A 389 -22.90 -5.65 9.27
N ASN A 390 -23.96 -4.92 9.59
CA ASN A 390 -25.34 -5.33 9.27
C ASN A 390 -25.63 -5.29 7.75
N SER A 391 -25.05 -4.33 7.00
CA SER A 391 -25.15 -4.29 5.54
C SER A 391 -24.43 -5.47 4.92
N TYR A 392 -23.22 -5.77 5.41
CA TYR A 392 -22.45 -6.93 4.99
C TYR A 392 -23.22 -8.24 5.19
N PHE A 393 -23.83 -8.45 6.38
CA PHE A 393 -24.63 -9.64 6.64
C PHE A 393 -25.87 -9.75 5.74
N LYS A 394 -26.52 -8.63 5.45
CA LYS A 394 -27.68 -8.61 4.53
C LYS A 394 -27.27 -9.02 3.11
N SER A 395 -26.13 -8.52 2.62
CA SER A 395 -25.60 -8.88 1.31
C SER A 395 -25.15 -10.34 1.27
N LEU A 396 -24.52 -10.83 2.34
CA LEU A 396 -24.11 -12.22 2.47
C LEU A 396 -25.33 -13.16 2.49
N ASP A 397 -26.36 -12.85 3.25
CA ASP A 397 -27.64 -13.60 3.28
C ASP A 397 -28.26 -13.71 1.89
N GLN A 398 -28.25 -12.63 1.13
CA GLN A 398 -28.76 -12.63 -0.24
C GLN A 398 -27.91 -13.50 -1.15
N ALA A 399 -26.58 -13.39 -1.06
CA ALA A 399 -25.65 -14.22 -1.84
C ALA A 399 -25.84 -15.71 -1.54
N LEU A 400 -25.99 -16.09 -0.26
CA LEU A 400 -26.22 -17.46 0.14
C LEU A 400 -27.55 -18.02 -0.40
N LYS A 401 -28.64 -17.26 -0.30
CA LYS A 401 -29.94 -17.66 -0.85
C LYS A 401 -29.85 -17.83 -2.37
N ASN A 402 -29.15 -16.94 -3.06
CA ASN A 402 -28.97 -17.04 -4.50
C ASN A 402 -28.15 -18.29 -4.85
N LEU A 403 -27.09 -18.57 -4.06
CA LEU A 403 -26.25 -19.75 -4.23
C LEU A 403 -27.07 -21.05 -4.02
N GLU A 404 -27.83 -21.16 -2.92
CA GLU A 404 -28.68 -22.30 -2.64
C GLU A 404 -29.70 -22.55 -3.76
N ASN A 405 -30.39 -21.49 -4.21
CA ASN A 405 -31.38 -21.59 -5.29
C ASN A 405 -30.75 -22.03 -6.61
N THR A 406 -29.54 -21.54 -6.91
CA THR A 406 -28.84 -21.94 -8.12
C THR A 406 -28.41 -23.40 -8.06
N VAL A 407 -27.93 -23.86 -6.91
CA VAL A 407 -27.53 -25.26 -6.70
C VAL A 407 -28.72 -26.23 -6.79
N LEU A 408 -29.87 -25.83 -6.29
CA LEU A 408 -31.10 -26.62 -6.42
C LEU A 408 -31.55 -26.84 -7.87
N GLN A 409 -31.10 -25.97 -8.79
CA GLN A 409 -31.39 -26.06 -10.22
C GLN A 409 -30.33 -26.85 -11.01
N LEU A 410 -29.24 -27.28 -10.36
CA LEU A 410 -28.15 -27.99 -11.03
C LEU A 410 -28.42 -29.49 -11.27
N ASP A 411 -29.41 -30.05 -10.65
CA ASP A 411 -29.88 -31.42 -10.85
C ASP A 411 -31.01 -31.41 -11.91
#